data_e13ecf5e9d42e4feaa3cf63bc06f05b9
#
_entry.id   e13ecf5e9d42e4feaa3cf63bc06f05b9
#
_cell.length_a   1.000
_cell.length_b   1.000
_cell.length_c   1.000
_cell.angle_alpha   90.00
_cell.angle_beta   90.00
_cell.angle_gamma   90.00
#
_symmetry.space_group_name_H-M   'P 1'
#
loop_
_entity.id
_entity.type
_entity.pdbx_description
1 polymer ?
#
loop_
_entity_poly.entity_id
_entity_poly.type
_entity_poly.pdbx_seq_one_letter_code
_entity_poly.pdbx_strand_id
1 'polypeptide(L)'
;MAVGNPLGLAGTVTTGIVSALNRPVTTSDAQTDPTQQTTSDPVVTNAIQTSAAINPGNSGGALVNASGQLIGINSAIASLGSSNGSSSQSGNIGIGFAIPVNEARSIASQLITSGKATHPYLGVASKDGVVADGSAKRAAAVLTNVVSGTPADKAGLQAGDAIVGVDGNSIDGSLSLVAQVRERTVGDKVTITVLRDGQRRDLEVTLIAKPATTP
;
A
#
# COMPACT_ATOMS: atom_id res chain seq x y z
N MET A 1 -13.68 7.43 13.84
CA MET A 1 -14.38 8.64 13.37
C MET A 1 -13.49 9.33 12.35
N ALA A 2 -14.05 9.78 11.24
CA ALA A 2 -13.33 10.58 10.25
C ALA A 2 -13.74 12.06 10.43
N VAL A 3 -12.73 12.92 10.51
CA VAL A 3 -12.88 14.37 10.67
C VAL A 3 -12.43 15.05 9.38
N GLY A 4 -13.19 16.04 8.91
CA GLY A 4 -12.85 16.75 7.69
C GLY A 4 -13.65 18.01 7.52
N ASN A 5 -13.42 18.69 6.38
CA ASN A 5 -14.14 19.91 5.99
C ASN A 5 -14.69 19.77 4.56
N PRO A 6 -15.61 18.82 4.30
CA PRO A 6 -16.15 18.62 2.97
C PRO A 6 -16.98 19.84 2.54
N LEU A 7 -16.82 20.25 1.28
CA LEU A 7 -17.59 21.33 0.66
C LEU A 7 -17.48 22.70 1.35
N GLY A 8 -16.42 22.93 2.15
CA GLY A 8 -16.25 24.18 2.91
C GLY A 8 -17.18 24.29 4.12
N LEU A 9 -17.93 23.23 4.46
CA LEU A 9 -18.76 23.17 5.66
C LEU A 9 -17.87 22.80 6.84
N ALA A 10 -17.65 23.76 7.74
CA ALA A 10 -16.75 23.61 8.88
C ALA A 10 -17.14 22.43 9.77
N GLY A 11 -16.16 21.55 10.07
CA GLY A 11 -16.24 20.60 11.16
C GLY A 11 -17.15 19.39 10.94
N THR A 12 -17.10 18.74 9.78
CA THR A 12 -17.81 17.48 9.57
C THR A 12 -17.12 16.32 10.27
N VAL A 13 -17.88 15.56 11.05
CA VAL A 13 -17.44 14.32 11.67
C VAL A 13 -18.36 13.19 11.22
N THR A 14 -17.79 12.12 10.69
CA THR A 14 -18.51 10.90 10.36
C THR A 14 -18.04 9.74 11.22
N THR A 15 -18.92 8.80 11.50
CA THR A 15 -18.60 7.62 12.30
C THR A 15 -18.72 6.35 11.48
N GLY A 16 -17.95 5.34 11.85
CA GLY A 16 -17.94 4.02 11.21
C GLY A 16 -17.03 3.08 11.98
N ILE A 17 -16.81 1.91 11.40
CA ILE A 17 -15.89 0.91 11.92
C ILE A 17 -14.66 0.79 11.00
N VAL A 18 -13.58 0.25 11.52
CA VAL A 18 -12.48 -0.27 10.69
C VAL A 18 -12.97 -1.58 10.07
N SER A 19 -13.14 -1.58 8.76
CA SER A 19 -13.67 -2.73 8.00
C SER A 19 -12.57 -3.70 7.60
N ALA A 20 -11.36 -3.20 7.34
CA ALA A 20 -10.18 -4.00 7.06
C ALA A 20 -8.90 -3.21 7.34
N LEU A 21 -7.83 -3.94 7.58
CA LEU A 21 -6.45 -3.45 7.61
C LEU A 21 -5.67 -4.04 6.42
N ASN A 22 -4.54 -3.45 6.13
CA ASN A 22 -3.62 -3.95 5.10
C ASN A 22 -4.29 -4.06 3.70
N ARG A 23 -5.10 -3.06 3.34
CA ARG A 23 -5.71 -2.99 2.01
C ARG A 23 -4.78 -2.26 1.05
N PRO A 24 -4.19 -2.96 0.06
CA PRO A 24 -3.40 -2.29 -0.96
C PRO A 24 -4.33 -1.45 -1.84
N VAL A 25 -4.12 -0.15 -1.83
CA VAL A 25 -4.84 0.82 -2.65
C VAL A 25 -3.85 1.53 -3.55
N THR A 26 -4.15 1.52 -4.84
CA THR A 26 -3.35 2.25 -5.83
C THR A 26 -3.96 3.61 -6.07
N THR A 27 -3.15 4.65 -5.92
CA THR A 27 -3.48 6.00 -6.37
C THR A 27 -2.75 6.26 -7.66
N SER A 28 -3.48 6.41 -8.75
CA SER A 28 -2.96 7.01 -9.97
C SER A 28 -3.28 8.49 -9.93
N ASP A 29 -2.28 9.36 -10.07
CA ASP A 29 -2.52 10.76 -10.35
C ASP A 29 -3.28 10.83 -11.68
N ALA A 30 -4.56 11.19 -11.61
CA ALA A 30 -5.46 11.26 -12.77
C ALA A 30 -5.15 12.45 -13.71
N GLN A 31 -3.96 13.01 -13.66
CA GLN A 31 -3.45 14.05 -14.54
C GLN A 31 -2.22 13.57 -15.31
N THR A 32 -2.37 12.48 -16.04
CA THR A 32 -1.45 12.25 -17.15
C THR A 32 -1.94 13.08 -18.32
N ASP A 33 -1.30 14.24 -18.54
CA ASP A 33 -1.31 14.91 -19.83
C ASP A 33 -0.93 13.84 -20.89
N PRO A 34 -1.77 13.58 -21.92
CA PRO A 34 -1.50 12.53 -22.91
C PRO A 34 -0.17 12.73 -23.65
N THR A 35 0.48 13.87 -23.49
CA THR A 35 1.75 14.23 -24.13
C THR A 35 2.98 13.98 -23.24
N GLN A 36 2.81 13.69 -21.95
CA GLN A 36 3.90 13.37 -21.04
C GLN A 36 3.77 11.93 -20.54
N GLN A 37 4.44 11.00 -21.21
CA GLN A 37 4.71 9.65 -20.70
C GLN A 37 5.70 9.73 -19.54
N THR A 38 5.32 10.33 -18.43
CA THR A 38 6.03 10.12 -17.17
C THR A 38 5.56 8.79 -16.63
N THR A 39 6.37 7.76 -16.78
CA THR A 39 6.20 6.46 -16.11
C THR A 39 6.48 6.62 -14.62
N SER A 40 5.62 7.35 -13.92
CA SER A 40 5.64 7.34 -12.46
C SER A 40 5.08 6.00 -11.99
N ASP A 41 5.88 5.26 -11.23
CA ASP A 41 5.39 4.05 -10.57
C ASP A 41 4.10 4.36 -9.81
N PRO A 42 3.07 3.51 -9.92
CA PRO A 42 1.84 3.74 -9.18
C PRO A 42 2.13 3.82 -7.67
N VAL A 43 1.56 4.81 -7.01
CA VAL A 43 1.66 4.92 -5.56
C VAL A 43 0.72 3.89 -4.96
N VAL A 44 1.28 2.91 -4.26
CA VAL A 44 0.52 1.89 -3.53
C VAL A 44 0.65 2.16 -2.05
N THR A 45 -0.47 2.28 -1.35
CA THR A 45 -0.56 2.49 0.09
C THR A 45 -1.23 1.28 0.74
N ASN A 46 -0.74 0.87 1.89
CA ASN A 46 -1.35 -0.18 2.70
C ASN A 46 -2.44 0.41 3.61
N ALA A 47 -3.61 0.68 3.03
CA ALA A 47 -4.63 1.51 3.66
C ALA A 47 -5.45 0.82 4.76
N ILE A 48 -5.94 1.62 5.70
CA ILE A 48 -7.03 1.28 6.62
C ILE A 48 -8.34 1.49 5.87
N GLN A 49 -9.15 0.44 5.74
CA GLN A 49 -10.51 0.55 5.21
C GLN A 49 -11.50 0.84 6.33
N THR A 50 -12.37 1.82 6.12
CA THR A 50 -13.41 2.20 7.08
C THR A 50 -14.76 2.37 6.41
N SER A 51 -15.85 2.12 7.15
CA SER A 51 -17.22 2.44 6.72
C SER A 51 -17.61 3.89 7.05
N ALA A 52 -16.79 4.65 7.78
CA ALA A 52 -17.01 6.08 7.98
C ALA A 52 -17.08 6.79 6.62
N ALA A 53 -18.09 7.63 6.43
CA ALA A 53 -18.27 8.33 5.15
C ALA A 53 -17.11 9.32 4.91
N ILE A 54 -16.25 8.99 3.94
CA ILE A 54 -15.18 9.86 3.46
C ILE A 54 -15.60 10.40 2.08
N ASN A 55 -15.88 11.69 2.03
CA ASN A 55 -16.30 12.39 0.82
C ASN A 55 -15.18 13.38 0.38
N PRO A 56 -15.20 13.89 -0.85
CA PRO A 56 -14.31 14.96 -1.29
C PRO A 56 -14.33 16.13 -0.29
N GLY A 57 -13.15 16.57 0.17
CA GLY A 57 -12.95 17.56 1.23
C GLY A 57 -12.59 16.95 2.60
N ASN A 58 -12.80 15.65 2.82
CA ASN A 58 -12.29 14.97 4.02
C ASN A 58 -10.84 14.50 3.87
N SER A 59 -10.29 14.45 2.64
CA SER A 59 -8.90 14.06 2.37
C SER A 59 -7.93 14.97 3.10
N GLY A 60 -6.91 14.37 3.73
CA GLY A 60 -5.96 15.07 4.58
C GLY A 60 -6.45 15.27 6.02
N GLY A 61 -7.74 15.06 6.30
CA GLY A 61 -8.31 15.08 7.64
C GLY A 61 -7.97 13.84 8.46
N ALA A 62 -8.24 13.88 9.75
CA ALA A 62 -7.91 12.84 10.69
C ALA A 62 -8.91 11.67 10.67
N LEU A 63 -8.40 10.43 10.68
CA LEU A 63 -9.14 9.27 11.16
C LEU A 63 -8.74 9.00 12.61
N VAL A 64 -9.68 9.06 13.53
CA VAL A 64 -9.41 8.88 14.96
C VAL A 64 -10.22 7.72 15.54
N ASN A 65 -9.68 7.08 16.59
CA ASN A 65 -10.39 6.06 17.34
C ASN A 65 -11.38 6.67 18.38
N ALA A 66 -12.04 5.83 19.16
CA ALA A 66 -13.00 6.27 20.19
C ALA A 66 -12.36 7.08 21.32
N SER A 67 -11.05 6.95 21.53
CA SER A 67 -10.27 7.72 22.51
C SER A 67 -9.71 9.03 21.95
N GLY A 68 -10.07 9.42 20.72
CA GLY A 68 -9.57 10.62 20.07
C GLY A 68 -8.14 10.52 19.53
N GLN A 69 -7.52 9.34 19.54
CA GLN A 69 -6.16 9.14 19.04
C GLN A 69 -6.18 9.04 17.52
N LEU A 70 -5.24 9.70 16.86
CA LEU A 70 -5.04 9.62 15.41
C LEU A 70 -4.58 8.21 15.03
N ILE A 71 -5.33 7.55 14.16
CA ILE A 71 -5.00 6.22 13.61
C ILE A 71 -4.68 6.25 12.12
N GLY A 72 -5.08 7.30 11.42
CA GLY A 72 -4.79 7.48 9.99
C GLY A 72 -5.15 8.85 9.47
N ILE A 73 -4.74 9.11 8.22
CA ILE A 73 -5.08 10.30 7.45
C ILE A 73 -6.08 9.91 6.38
N ASN A 74 -7.25 10.53 6.37
CA ASN A 74 -8.31 10.25 5.40
C ASN A 74 -7.82 10.46 3.97
N SER A 75 -8.14 9.52 3.09
CA SER A 75 -7.83 9.60 1.66
C SER A 75 -9.11 9.23 0.87
N ALA A 76 -9.65 10.18 0.12
CA ALA A 76 -10.89 9.99 -0.65
C ALA A 76 -10.60 9.31 -2.00
N ILE A 77 -10.12 8.07 -1.99
CA ILE A 77 -9.63 7.38 -3.22
C ILE A 77 -10.49 6.19 -3.60
N ALA A 78 -11.75 6.14 -3.31
CA ALA A 78 -12.60 5.10 -3.86
C ALA A 78 -13.67 5.69 -4.77
N SER A 79 -13.26 6.19 -5.92
CA SER A 79 -14.13 6.21 -7.08
C SER A 79 -14.05 4.83 -7.72
N LEU A 80 -15.02 3.97 -7.51
CA LEU A 80 -15.24 2.83 -8.39
C LEU A 80 -15.44 3.40 -9.80
N GLY A 81 -14.49 3.09 -10.70
CA GLY A 81 -14.34 3.71 -12.00
C GLY A 81 -15.64 3.88 -12.75
N SER A 82 -15.97 5.09 -13.08
CA SER A 82 -16.91 5.43 -14.14
C SER A 82 -16.21 5.31 -15.49
N SER A 83 -16.17 4.11 -16.04
CA SER A 83 -16.07 3.97 -17.48
C SER A 83 -17.43 4.36 -18.06
N ASN A 84 -17.46 5.48 -18.72
CA ASN A 84 -18.48 6.12 -19.54
C ASN A 84 -19.15 7.36 -18.94
N GLY A 85 -18.61 8.50 -19.31
CA GLY A 85 -19.26 9.72 -19.81
C GLY A 85 -20.49 10.32 -19.10
N SER A 86 -20.87 9.87 -17.93
CA SER A 86 -21.96 10.49 -17.16
C SER A 86 -21.41 10.97 -15.84
N SER A 87 -21.59 12.26 -15.57
CA SER A 87 -21.33 12.93 -14.29
C SER A 87 -22.21 12.36 -13.17
N SER A 88 -21.97 11.12 -12.78
CA SER A 88 -22.62 10.54 -11.61
C SER A 88 -21.83 11.01 -10.39
N GLN A 89 -22.50 11.81 -9.60
CA GLN A 89 -22.14 12.26 -8.28
C GLN A 89 -21.74 11.04 -7.43
N SER A 90 -20.44 10.75 -7.35
CA SER A 90 -19.95 9.62 -6.57
C SER A 90 -19.97 10.01 -5.09
N GLY A 91 -21.09 9.77 -4.45
CA GLY A 91 -21.22 9.79 -3.00
C GLY A 91 -20.48 8.60 -2.39
N ASN A 92 -20.16 8.70 -1.09
CA ASN A 92 -19.57 7.59 -0.34
C ASN A 92 -20.51 6.39 -0.33
N ILE A 93 -20.05 5.25 -0.81
CA ILE A 93 -20.79 3.96 -0.85
C ILE A 93 -20.54 3.10 0.40
N GLY A 94 -20.06 3.68 1.50
CA GLY A 94 -19.69 2.95 2.72
C GLY A 94 -18.29 2.36 2.70
N ILE A 95 -17.44 2.78 1.77
CA ILE A 95 -16.04 2.37 1.66
C ILE A 95 -15.18 3.62 1.64
N GLY A 96 -14.41 3.84 2.69
CA GLY A 96 -13.42 4.89 2.82
C GLY A 96 -12.05 4.29 3.09
N PHE A 97 -10.98 5.01 2.73
CA PHE A 97 -9.61 4.61 2.99
C PHE A 97 -8.87 5.69 3.75
N ALA A 98 -7.93 5.27 4.59
CA ALA A 98 -7.03 6.17 5.27
C ALA A 98 -5.61 5.61 5.24
N ILE A 99 -4.63 6.49 5.09
CA ILE A 99 -3.20 6.18 5.20
C ILE A 99 -2.91 5.92 6.68
N PRO A 100 -2.31 4.78 7.06
CA PRO A 100 -1.96 4.49 8.45
C PRO A 100 -1.08 5.58 9.07
N VAL A 101 -1.33 5.93 10.33
CA VAL A 101 -0.59 7.01 11.01
C VAL A 101 0.91 6.72 11.10
N ASN A 102 1.32 5.45 11.20
CA ASN A 102 2.73 5.07 11.25
C ASN A 102 3.45 5.41 9.95
N GLU A 103 2.83 5.12 8.80
CA GLU A 103 3.36 5.49 7.48
C GLU A 103 3.42 7.01 7.32
N ALA A 104 2.32 7.71 7.62
CA ALA A 104 2.28 9.16 7.57
C ALA A 104 3.37 9.82 8.45
N ARG A 105 3.57 9.30 9.66
CA ARG A 105 4.60 9.77 10.59
C ARG A 105 6.01 9.53 10.06
N SER A 106 6.27 8.35 9.49
CA SER A 106 7.58 8.00 8.91
C SER A 106 7.94 8.96 7.78
N ILE A 107 7.04 9.17 6.84
CA ILE A 107 7.24 10.07 5.70
C ILE A 107 7.39 11.52 6.17
N ALA A 108 6.53 12.00 7.07
CA ALA A 108 6.62 13.36 7.62
C ALA A 108 7.97 13.61 8.31
N SER A 109 8.45 12.65 9.10
CA SER A 109 9.76 12.75 9.77
C SER A 109 10.91 12.85 8.77
N GLN A 110 10.88 12.08 7.69
CA GLN A 110 11.88 12.15 6.63
C GLN A 110 11.87 13.51 5.92
N LEU A 111 10.68 14.02 5.58
CA LEU A 111 10.53 15.32 4.93
C LEU A 111 11.02 16.47 5.80
N ILE A 112 10.74 16.45 7.11
CA ILE A 112 11.21 17.47 8.07
C ILE A 112 12.73 17.42 8.20
N THR A 113 13.32 16.21 8.25
CA THR A 113 14.75 16.04 8.52
C THR A 113 15.62 16.26 7.29
N SER A 114 15.18 15.77 6.11
CA SER A 114 16.01 15.71 4.89
C SER A 114 15.40 16.39 3.68
N GLY A 115 14.14 16.86 3.76
CA GLY A 115 13.41 17.41 2.62
C GLY A 115 13.03 16.40 1.55
N LYS A 116 13.30 15.12 1.77
CA LYS A 116 13.04 14.03 0.81
C LYS A 116 12.50 12.80 1.52
N ALA A 117 11.51 12.16 0.92
CA ALA A 117 11.05 10.84 1.32
C ALA A 117 11.75 9.77 0.48
N THR A 118 12.25 8.73 1.15
CA THR A 118 12.84 7.55 0.51
C THR A 118 11.96 6.34 0.80
N HIS A 119 11.70 5.55 -0.23
CA HIS A 119 10.91 4.33 -0.08
C HIS A 119 11.80 3.11 -0.01
N PRO A 120 11.48 2.13 0.84
CA PRO A 120 12.20 0.88 0.91
C PRO A 120 12.01 0.06 -0.37
N TYR A 121 13.01 -0.74 -0.69
CA TYR A 121 13.09 -1.51 -1.91
C TYR A 121 13.57 -2.94 -1.63
N LEU A 122 12.86 -3.91 -2.22
CA LEU A 122 13.17 -5.33 -2.10
C LEU A 122 14.00 -5.84 -3.28
N GLY A 123 13.70 -5.37 -4.50
CA GLY A 123 14.43 -5.74 -5.71
C GLY A 123 13.83 -6.92 -6.45
N VAL A 124 12.52 -7.02 -6.51
CA VAL A 124 11.81 -8.08 -7.22
C VAL A 124 10.79 -7.52 -8.21
N ALA A 125 10.50 -8.30 -9.24
CA ALA A 125 9.29 -8.17 -10.05
C ALA A 125 8.38 -9.36 -9.74
N SER A 126 7.09 -9.13 -9.58
CA SER A 126 6.11 -10.15 -9.24
C SER A 126 4.82 -9.99 -10.03
N LYS A 127 4.06 -11.07 -10.08
CA LYS A 127 2.70 -11.11 -10.62
C LYS A 127 1.77 -11.83 -9.64
N ASP A 128 0.49 -11.56 -9.76
CA ASP A 128 -0.50 -12.30 -8.99
C ASP A 128 -0.53 -13.76 -9.42
N GLY A 129 -0.67 -14.64 -8.44
CA GLY A 129 -0.74 -16.07 -8.69
C GLY A 129 -1.49 -16.81 -7.60
N VAL A 130 -1.82 -18.05 -7.88
CA VAL A 130 -2.42 -18.97 -6.91
C VAL A 130 -1.53 -20.20 -6.84
N VAL A 131 -1.08 -20.53 -5.63
CA VAL A 131 -0.14 -21.65 -5.39
C VAL A 131 -0.74 -22.66 -4.41
N ALA A 132 -0.22 -23.87 -4.45
CA ALA A 132 -0.60 -24.90 -3.49
C ALA A 132 0.16 -24.68 -2.16
N ASP A 133 -0.56 -24.65 -1.04
CA ASP A 133 -0.01 -24.59 0.32
C ASP A 133 -0.57 -25.81 1.07
N GLY A 134 0.13 -26.95 0.97
CA GLY A 134 -0.39 -28.24 1.38
C GLY A 134 -1.59 -28.68 0.53
N SER A 135 -2.74 -28.94 1.17
CA SER A 135 -3.99 -29.31 0.50
C SER A 135 -4.83 -28.10 0.04
N ALA A 136 -4.45 -26.89 0.45
CA ALA A 136 -5.18 -25.67 0.13
C ALA A 136 -4.55 -24.94 -1.06
N LYS A 137 -5.36 -24.07 -1.69
CA LYS A 137 -4.87 -23.09 -2.67
C LYS A 137 -4.82 -21.71 -2.01
N ARG A 138 -3.72 -20.98 -2.25
CA ARG A 138 -3.49 -19.67 -1.68
C ARG A 138 -3.09 -18.66 -2.76
N ALA A 139 -3.67 -17.46 -2.69
CA ALA A 139 -3.21 -16.34 -3.48
C ALA A 139 -1.83 -15.87 -2.97
N ALA A 140 -0.97 -15.43 -3.88
CA ALA A 140 0.40 -15.07 -3.58
C ALA A 140 0.97 -14.09 -4.61
N ALA A 141 2.06 -13.40 -4.26
CA ALA A 141 2.90 -12.69 -5.19
C ALA A 141 3.98 -13.63 -5.74
N VAL A 142 3.83 -14.08 -6.98
CA VAL A 142 4.79 -14.98 -7.63
C VAL A 142 5.89 -14.17 -8.27
N LEU A 143 7.15 -14.41 -7.88
CA LEU A 143 8.31 -13.70 -8.39
C LEU A 143 8.57 -14.10 -9.85
N THR A 144 8.61 -13.10 -10.72
CA THR A 144 8.98 -13.27 -12.13
C THR A 144 10.45 -12.98 -12.37
N ASN A 145 11.02 -12.08 -11.56
CA ASN A 145 12.43 -11.71 -11.63
C ASN A 145 12.93 -11.28 -10.26
N VAL A 146 14.21 -11.51 -9.98
CA VAL A 146 14.97 -10.99 -8.83
C VAL A 146 16.17 -10.23 -9.39
N VAL A 147 16.28 -8.96 -9.03
CA VAL A 147 17.36 -8.10 -9.52
C VAL A 147 18.65 -8.42 -8.77
N SER A 148 19.73 -8.69 -9.49
CA SER A 148 21.02 -9.05 -8.90
C SER A 148 21.59 -7.93 -8.02
N GLY A 149 22.22 -8.30 -6.90
CA GLY A 149 22.80 -7.39 -5.91
C GLY A 149 21.81 -6.72 -4.97
N THR A 150 20.51 -6.94 -5.15
CA THR A 150 19.45 -6.37 -4.30
C THR A 150 19.28 -7.16 -2.99
N PRO A 151 18.49 -6.63 -2.02
CA PRO A 151 18.15 -7.36 -0.80
C PRO A 151 17.53 -8.73 -1.05
N ALA A 152 16.65 -8.84 -2.04
CA ALA A 152 16.00 -10.09 -2.43
C ALA A 152 17.04 -11.14 -2.88
N ASP A 153 17.96 -10.76 -3.75
CA ASP A 153 19.03 -11.63 -4.25
C ASP A 153 19.95 -12.10 -3.11
N LYS A 154 20.37 -11.17 -2.25
CA LYS A 154 21.23 -11.48 -1.09
C LYS A 154 20.57 -12.41 -0.08
N ALA A 155 19.26 -12.34 0.05
CA ALA A 155 18.48 -13.22 0.92
C ALA A 155 18.18 -14.59 0.28
N GLY A 156 18.52 -14.78 -1.00
CA GLY A 156 18.32 -16.04 -1.71
C GLY A 156 16.89 -16.23 -2.25
N LEU A 157 16.15 -15.14 -2.45
CA LEU A 157 14.90 -15.17 -3.21
C LEU A 157 15.20 -15.51 -4.68
N GLN A 158 14.29 -16.22 -5.33
CA GLN A 158 14.48 -16.70 -6.70
C GLN A 158 13.21 -16.47 -7.53
N ALA A 159 13.37 -16.34 -8.84
CA ALA A 159 12.25 -16.37 -9.76
C ALA A 159 11.48 -17.71 -9.60
N GLY A 160 10.17 -17.64 -9.54
CA GLY A 160 9.30 -18.79 -9.25
C GLY A 160 8.90 -18.91 -7.79
N ASP A 161 9.57 -18.25 -6.85
CA ASP A 161 9.09 -18.18 -5.46
C ASP A 161 7.73 -17.52 -5.38
N ALA A 162 6.84 -18.06 -4.56
CA ALA A 162 5.57 -17.45 -4.25
C ALA A 162 5.63 -16.81 -2.84
N ILE A 163 5.68 -15.48 -2.78
CA ILE A 163 5.62 -14.77 -1.51
C ILE A 163 4.18 -14.81 -0.98
N VAL A 164 4.02 -15.36 0.22
CA VAL A 164 2.74 -15.54 0.90
C VAL A 164 2.65 -14.77 2.21
N GLY A 165 3.76 -14.19 2.68
CA GLY A 165 3.79 -13.41 3.91
C GLY A 165 4.97 -12.46 4.02
N VAL A 166 4.77 -11.36 4.76
CA VAL A 166 5.80 -10.41 5.19
C VAL A 166 5.55 -10.11 6.67
N ASP A 167 6.51 -10.43 7.55
CA ASP A 167 6.41 -10.27 9.01
C ASP A 167 5.11 -10.86 9.59
N GLY A 168 4.68 -12.03 9.10
CA GLY A 168 3.44 -12.68 9.50
C GLY A 168 2.16 -12.10 8.87
N ASN A 169 2.22 -10.96 8.19
CA ASN A 169 1.09 -10.43 7.43
C ASN A 169 0.93 -11.20 6.11
N SER A 170 -0.28 -11.57 5.79
CA SER A 170 -0.60 -12.33 4.57
C SER A 170 -0.39 -11.50 3.32
N ILE A 171 0.22 -12.10 2.29
CA ILE A 171 0.36 -11.54 0.95
C ILE A 171 -0.55 -12.33 0.01
N ASP A 172 -1.45 -11.65 -0.66
CA ASP A 172 -2.45 -12.20 -1.59
C ASP A 172 -2.21 -11.82 -3.06
N GLY A 173 -1.18 -10.98 -3.32
CA GLY A 173 -0.81 -10.57 -4.67
C GLY A 173 0.32 -9.55 -4.69
N SER A 174 0.71 -9.15 -5.88
CA SER A 174 1.81 -8.22 -6.14
C SER A 174 1.60 -6.86 -5.48
N LEU A 175 0.38 -6.31 -5.54
CA LEU A 175 0.06 -5.03 -4.90
C LEU A 175 0.17 -5.11 -3.37
N SER A 176 -0.26 -6.23 -2.77
CA SER A 176 -0.14 -6.48 -1.33
C SER A 176 1.33 -6.53 -0.92
N LEU A 177 2.20 -7.20 -1.71
CA LEU A 177 3.64 -7.21 -1.47
C LEU A 177 4.24 -5.81 -1.53
N VAL A 178 3.93 -5.04 -2.58
CA VAL A 178 4.44 -3.66 -2.74
C VAL A 178 3.99 -2.79 -1.57
N ALA A 179 2.71 -2.85 -1.18
CA ALA A 179 2.16 -2.08 -0.06
C ALA A 179 2.87 -2.42 1.26
N GLN A 180 3.03 -3.71 1.57
CA GLN A 180 3.71 -4.17 2.77
C GLN A 180 5.19 -3.76 2.84
N VAL A 181 5.90 -3.81 1.71
CA VAL A 181 7.29 -3.34 1.64
C VAL A 181 7.36 -1.83 1.83
N ARG A 182 6.47 -1.05 1.18
CA ARG A 182 6.47 0.42 1.26
C ARG A 182 6.13 0.99 2.64
N GLU A 183 5.36 0.26 3.44
CA GLU A 183 5.02 0.63 4.82
C GLU A 183 6.24 0.60 5.75
N ARG A 184 7.30 -0.13 5.38
CA ARG A 184 8.52 -0.25 6.16
C ARG A 184 9.45 0.95 5.96
N THR A 185 10.53 0.97 6.75
CA THR A 185 11.58 1.97 6.65
C THR A 185 12.83 1.38 6.00
N VAL A 186 13.61 2.22 5.32
CA VAL A 186 14.92 1.81 4.80
C VAL A 186 15.81 1.37 5.94
N GLY A 187 16.40 0.17 5.82
CA GLY A 187 17.22 -0.46 6.85
C GLY A 187 16.46 -1.47 7.72
N ASP A 188 15.14 -1.53 7.63
CA ASP A 188 14.35 -2.52 8.37
C ASP A 188 14.68 -3.94 7.90
N LYS A 189 14.77 -4.85 8.88
CA LYS A 189 14.83 -6.29 8.65
C LYS A 189 13.42 -6.84 8.67
N VAL A 190 13.05 -7.52 7.59
CA VAL A 190 11.72 -8.13 7.42
C VAL A 190 11.88 -9.63 7.16
N THR A 191 10.92 -10.39 7.64
CA THR A 191 10.84 -11.83 7.35
C THR A 191 9.89 -12.05 6.18
N ILE A 192 10.42 -12.54 5.07
CA ILE A 192 9.64 -12.89 3.88
C ILE A 192 9.34 -14.38 3.93
N THR A 193 8.06 -14.74 4.01
CA THR A 193 7.61 -16.14 3.92
C THR A 193 7.31 -16.47 2.47
N VAL A 194 8.02 -17.46 1.92
CA VAL A 194 7.84 -17.94 0.54
C VAL A 194 7.40 -19.39 0.52
N LEU A 195 6.68 -19.75 -0.54
CA LEU A 195 6.47 -21.14 -0.95
C LEU A 195 7.37 -21.42 -2.15
N ARG A 196 8.31 -22.36 -2.00
CA ARG A 196 9.22 -22.84 -3.05
C ARG A 196 9.09 -24.36 -3.10
N ASP A 197 8.73 -24.90 -4.26
CA ASP A 197 8.52 -26.35 -4.46
C ASP A 197 7.54 -26.96 -3.43
N GLY A 198 6.48 -26.22 -3.08
CA GLY A 198 5.49 -26.65 -2.10
C GLY A 198 5.97 -26.58 -0.64
N GLN A 199 7.18 -26.10 -0.38
CA GLN A 199 7.73 -25.96 0.97
C GLN A 199 7.73 -24.49 1.40
N ARG A 200 7.29 -24.24 2.63
CA ARG A 200 7.34 -22.92 3.25
C ARG A 200 8.74 -22.64 3.77
N ARG A 201 9.27 -21.47 3.48
CA ARG A 201 10.57 -20.98 3.96
C ARG A 201 10.46 -19.53 4.39
N ASP A 202 11.13 -19.19 5.49
CA ASP A 202 11.24 -17.81 5.96
C ASP A 202 12.65 -17.31 5.66
N LEU A 203 12.73 -16.16 5.00
CA LEU A 203 13.98 -15.51 4.60
C LEU A 203 14.05 -14.12 5.21
N GLU A 204 15.13 -13.82 5.94
CA GLU A 204 15.38 -12.48 6.46
C GLU A 204 15.95 -11.58 5.39
N VAL A 205 15.36 -10.42 5.20
CA VAL A 205 15.75 -9.43 4.20
C VAL A 205 15.93 -8.07 4.88
N THR A 206 17.05 -7.40 4.63
CA THR A 206 17.25 -6.00 5.05
C THR A 206 16.92 -5.09 3.88
N LEU A 207 15.87 -4.27 4.00
CA LEU A 207 15.42 -3.38 2.95
C LEU A 207 16.40 -2.22 2.73
N ILE A 208 16.60 -1.81 1.48
CA ILE A 208 17.44 -0.66 1.12
C ILE A 208 16.58 0.46 0.51
N ALA A 209 17.14 1.65 0.36
CA ALA A 209 16.50 2.69 -0.41
C ALA A 209 16.35 2.27 -1.88
N LYS A 210 15.21 2.60 -2.52
CA LYS A 210 15.05 2.37 -3.96
C LYS A 210 16.17 3.11 -4.70
N PRO A 211 16.98 2.44 -5.52
CA PRO A 211 18.00 3.10 -6.34
C PRO A 211 17.36 4.18 -7.21
N ALA A 212 18.02 5.33 -7.34
CA ALA A 212 17.59 6.33 -8.31
C ALA A 212 17.65 5.69 -9.69
N THR A 213 16.54 5.68 -10.41
CA THR A 213 16.56 5.35 -11.84
C THR A 213 17.39 6.41 -12.54
N THR A 214 18.57 6.05 -13.00
CA THR A 214 19.34 6.92 -13.92
C THR A 214 18.51 7.05 -15.19
N PRO A 215 18.25 8.26 -15.68
CA PRO A 215 17.47 8.51 -16.89
C PRO A 215 18.11 7.90 -18.14
#